data_b7b409e3b4af77a525b647de0eebe954
#
_entry.id   b7b409e3b4af77a525b647de0eebe954
#
_cell.length_a   1.000
_cell.length_b   1.000
_cell.length_c   1.000
_cell.angle_alpha   90.00
_cell.angle_beta   90.00
_cell.angle_gamma   90.00
#
_symmetry.space_group_name_H-M   'P 1'
#
loop_
_entity.id
_entity.type
_entity.pdbx_description
1 polymer ?
#
loop_
_entity_poly.entity_id
_entity_poly.type
_entity_poly.pdbx_seq_one_letter_code
_entity_poly.pdbx_strand_id
1 'polypeptide(L)'
;LGEVYGNRIAVVDYFRPGFKLSKLVGLAVQESPNLDGVVLLNHGLFTWGDDTRSAYDKHIRLVTDAEEYISKGTKSVFGDWQKKPMTTNSRQGAAAAIGPLIRGLVCERQHMVLRYDDGEDVLVFTGSQEGKVLSGIGPATPDHLIHTKRKPLWITVENPSNMDEIKTALQLGMQDYVSEYTAWYKAHTSGEHPMLDPYPRVILVPGVGMWTTGKDAQAARVVADIYHHTINVMGSSQAVSDYTSLTPQDAYDAEYWPLELYKLTLAPPEKDLARKVVLVTGAASGIGKGIAEKL
;
A
#
# COMPACT_ATOMS: atom_id res chain seq x y z
N LEU A 1 15.42 -17.72 1.25
CA LEU A 1 14.84 -18.54 0.14
C LEU A 1 15.54 -19.89 0.04
N GLY A 2 16.89 -19.95 0.12
CA GLY A 2 17.65 -21.21 0.07
C GLY A 2 17.27 -22.20 1.18
N GLU A 3 17.01 -21.75 2.39
CA GLU A 3 16.58 -22.60 3.52
C GLU A 3 15.15 -23.17 3.33
N VAL A 4 14.28 -22.43 2.67
CA VAL A 4 12.89 -22.83 2.43
C VAL A 4 12.79 -23.81 1.26
N TYR A 5 13.44 -23.47 0.16
CA TYR A 5 13.19 -24.12 -1.13
C TYR A 5 14.34 -24.99 -1.63
N GLY A 6 15.57 -24.78 -1.12
CA GLY A 6 16.76 -25.46 -1.63
C GLY A 6 16.93 -25.20 -3.13
N ASN A 7 17.08 -26.27 -3.91
CA ASN A 7 17.27 -26.23 -5.37
C ASN A 7 15.97 -26.34 -6.17
N ARG A 8 14.80 -26.22 -5.52
CA ARG A 8 13.49 -26.35 -6.20
C ARG A 8 13.07 -25.12 -6.96
N ILE A 9 13.70 -23.96 -6.68
CA ILE A 9 13.41 -22.71 -7.34
C ILE A 9 14.68 -22.05 -7.89
N ALA A 10 14.52 -21.22 -8.91
CA ALA A 10 15.48 -20.17 -9.22
C ALA A 10 15.03 -18.84 -8.61
N VAL A 11 15.99 -17.96 -8.35
CA VAL A 11 15.75 -16.59 -7.87
C VAL A 11 16.25 -15.63 -8.93
N VAL A 12 15.40 -14.70 -9.33
CA VAL A 12 15.73 -13.62 -10.27
C VAL A 12 15.62 -12.30 -9.54
N ASP A 13 16.66 -11.50 -9.60
CA ASP A 13 16.68 -10.15 -9.01
C ASP A 13 15.57 -9.27 -9.61
N TYR A 14 15.18 -8.24 -8.85
CA TYR A 14 14.15 -7.33 -9.32
C TYR A 14 14.49 -6.75 -10.69
N PHE A 15 13.55 -6.89 -11.57
CA PHE A 15 13.55 -6.22 -12.87
C PHE A 15 12.13 -5.79 -13.21
N ARG A 16 12.01 -4.59 -13.79
CA ARG A 16 10.70 -4.07 -14.22
C ARG A 16 10.02 -5.07 -15.18
N PRO A 17 8.70 -5.29 -15.05
CA PRO A 17 7.93 -6.15 -15.94
C PRO A 17 8.16 -5.81 -17.42
N GLY A 18 8.26 -6.85 -18.25
CA GLY A 18 8.47 -6.69 -19.70
C GLY A 18 9.36 -7.76 -20.30
N PHE A 19 9.72 -7.59 -21.56
CA PHE A 19 10.47 -8.58 -22.35
C PHE A 19 11.80 -9.02 -21.69
N LYS A 20 12.53 -8.07 -21.08
CA LYS A 20 13.81 -8.39 -20.44
C LYS A 20 13.62 -9.32 -19.23
N LEU A 21 12.62 -9.06 -18.38
CA LEU A 21 12.29 -9.95 -17.27
C LEU A 21 11.89 -11.34 -17.77
N SER A 22 11.03 -11.41 -18.79
CA SER A 22 10.61 -12.68 -19.40
C SER A 22 11.81 -13.47 -19.94
N LYS A 23 12.79 -12.79 -20.54
CA LYS A 23 14.03 -13.42 -20.99
C LYS A 23 14.87 -13.97 -19.84
N LEU A 24 15.00 -13.21 -18.73
CA LEU A 24 15.73 -13.67 -17.53
C LEU A 24 15.08 -14.93 -16.92
N VAL A 25 13.77 -14.94 -16.82
CA VAL A 25 13.02 -16.14 -16.36
C VAL A 25 13.26 -17.32 -17.32
N GLY A 26 13.15 -17.09 -18.63
CA GLY A 26 13.40 -18.13 -19.63
C GLY A 26 14.82 -18.75 -19.54
N LEU A 27 15.83 -17.92 -19.34
CA LEU A 27 17.21 -18.38 -19.15
C LEU A 27 17.37 -19.20 -17.86
N ALA A 28 16.80 -18.73 -16.74
CA ALA A 28 16.84 -19.48 -15.47
C ALA A 28 16.20 -20.87 -15.58
N VAL A 29 15.09 -20.97 -16.32
CA VAL A 29 14.42 -22.26 -16.58
C VAL A 29 15.26 -23.16 -17.50
N GLN A 30 15.94 -22.59 -18.51
CA GLN A 30 16.83 -23.37 -19.40
C GLN A 30 18.06 -23.92 -18.66
N GLU A 31 18.63 -23.14 -17.74
CA GLU A 31 19.76 -23.57 -16.92
C GLU A 31 19.39 -24.68 -15.91
N SER A 32 18.14 -24.69 -15.45
CA SER A 32 17.64 -25.63 -14.44
C SER A 32 16.24 -26.15 -14.79
N PRO A 33 16.10 -27.14 -15.69
CA PRO A 33 14.80 -27.56 -16.22
C PRO A 33 13.86 -28.22 -15.19
N ASN A 34 14.39 -28.68 -14.05
CA ASN A 34 13.63 -29.42 -13.04
C ASN A 34 13.10 -28.52 -11.90
N LEU A 35 13.01 -27.22 -12.11
CA LEU A 35 12.48 -26.29 -11.11
C LEU A 35 10.97 -26.45 -10.93
N ASP A 36 10.51 -26.26 -9.70
CA ASP A 36 9.08 -26.12 -9.38
C ASP A 36 8.58 -24.71 -9.69
N GLY A 37 9.47 -23.68 -9.61
CA GLY A 37 9.12 -22.31 -9.87
C GLY A 37 10.31 -21.36 -9.91
N VAL A 38 10.03 -20.08 -10.16
CA VAL A 38 10.98 -18.97 -10.12
C VAL A 38 10.42 -17.88 -9.21
N VAL A 39 11.21 -17.47 -8.21
CA VAL A 39 10.91 -16.31 -7.38
C VAL A 39 11.54 -15.08 -8.01
N LEU A 40 10.72 -14.07 -8.29
CA LEU A 40 11.16 -12.76 -8.72
C LEU A 40 11.19 -11.83 -7.50
N LEU A 41 12.36 -11.37 -7.10
CA LEU A 41 12.49 -10.48 -5.92
C LEU A 41 11.63 -9.23 -6.08
N ASN A 42 10.97 -8.83 -5.01
CA ASN A 42 10.03 -7.68 -4.97
C ASN A 42 8.94 -7.69 -6.07
N HIS A 43 8.59 -8.88 -6.60
CA HIS A 43 7.60 -9.00 -7.68
C HIS A 43 6.63 -10.16 -7.40
N GLY A 44 7.12 -11.40 -7.31
CA GLY A 44 6.25 -12.54 -7.08
C GLY A 44 6.85 -13.90 -7.42
N LEU A 45 5.99 -14.91 -7.52
CA LEU A 45 6.33 -16.30 -7.78
C LEU A 45 5.71 -16.76 -9.11
N PHE A 46 6.53 -17.40 -9.94
CA PHE A 46 6.09 -18.09 -11.15
C PHE A 46 6.20 -19.59 -11.00
N THR A 47 5.15 -20.31 -11.40
CA THR A 47 5.11 -21.77 -11.50
C THR A 47 4.51 -22.18 -12.83
N TRP A 48 4.84 -23.38 -13.28
CA TRP A 48 4.33 -23.95 -14.53
C TRP A 48 4.16 -25.48 -14.39
N GLY A 49 3.46 -26.08 -15.33
CA GLY A 49 3.21 -27.51 -15.41
C GLY A 49 2.67 -27.89 -16.77
N ASP A 50 2.54 -29.18 -17.01
CA ASP A 50 1.97 -29.73 -18.25
C ASP A 50 0.48 -29.42 -18.39
N ASP A 51 -0.18 -29.11 -17.27
CA ASP A 51 -1.56 -28.67 -17.19
C ASP A 51 -1.75 -27.62 -16.09
N THR A 52 -2.92 -26.94 -16.10
CA THR A 52 -3.27 -25.89 -15.14
C THR A 52 -3.25 -26.40 -13.70
N ARG A 53 -3.67 -27.64 -13.46
CA ARG A 53 -3.73 -28.22 -12.13
C ARG A 53 -2.34 -28.40 -11.53
N SER A 54 -1.41 -28.97 -12.30
CA SER A 54 -0.03 -29.20 -11.84
C SER A 54 0.71 -27.87 -11.59
N ALA A 55 0.50 -26.84 -12.43
CA ALA A 55 1.05 -25.51 -12.21
C ALA A 55 0.51 -24.88 -10.90
N TYR A 56 -0.81 -24.98 -10.67
CA TYR A 56 -1.46 -24.47 -9.46
C TYR A 56 -1.00 -25.20 -8.19
N ASP A 57 -0.97 -26.53 -8.22
CA ASP A 57 -0.57 -27.36 -7.07
C ASP A 57 0.90 -27.09 -6.67
N LYS A 58 1.80 -26.84 -7.64
CA LYS A 58 3.18 -26.38 -7.37
C LYS A 58 3.18 -25.01 -6.69
N HIS A 59 2.36 -24.06 -7.17
CA HIS A 59 2.26 -22.72 -6.61
C HIS A 59 1.84 -22.77 -5.14
N ILE A 60 0.73 -23.46 -4.86
CA ILE A 60 0.22 -23.60 -3.50
C ILE A 60 1.25 -24.27 -2.58
N ARG A 61 1.93 -25.32 -3.04
CA ARG A 61 2.97 -25.99 -2.25
C ARG A 61 4.12 -25.05 -1.89
N LEU A 62 4.65 -24.28 -2.86
CA LEU A 62 5.74 -23.34 -2.59
C LEU A 62 5.31 -22.21 -1.64
N VAL A 63 4.08 -21.72 -1.77
CA VAL A 63 3.54 -20.72 -0.83
C VAL A 63 3.39 -21.31 0.57
N THR A 64 2.84 -22.53 0.69
CA THR A 64 2.69 -23.22 1.98
C THR A 64 4.04 -23.46 2.67
N ASP A 65 5.06 -23.89 1.92
CA ASP A 65 6.41 -24.08 2.46
C ASP A 65 6.97 -22.78 3.06
N ALA A 66 6.72 -21.63 2.41
CA ALA A 66 7.13 -20.32 2.93
C ALA A 66 6.33 -19.92 4.20
N GLU A 67 5.01 -20.12 4.18
CA GLU A 67 4.15 -19.85 5.34
C GLU A 67 4.54 -20.68 6.56
N GLU A 68 4.83 -21.98 6.36
CA GLU A 68 5.30 -22.87 7.41
C GLU A 68 6.67 -22.44 7.97
N TYR A 69 7.58 -21.97 7.10
CA TYR A 69 8.88 -21.47 7.54
C TYR A 69 8.72 -20.19 8.37
N ILE A 70 7.94 -19.24 7.89
CA ILE A 70 7.65 -17.98 8.58
C ILE A 70 6.99 -18.27 9.94
N SER A 71 6.02 -19.17 10.00
CA SER A 71 5.29 -19.50 11.23
C SER A 71 6.18 -20.05 12.35
N LYS A 72 7.28 -20.74 12.00
CA LYS A 72 8.27 -21.27 12.96
C LYS A 72 9.15 -20.19 13.59
N GLY A 73 9.31 -19.04 12.90
CA GLY A 73 10.19 -17.95 13.32
C GLY A 73 9.47 -16.80 14.02
N THR A 74 8.14 -16.79 14.10
CA THR A 74 7.38 -15.60 14.48
C THR A 74 7.41 -15.28 15.96
N LYS A 75 8.28 -14.33 16.31
CA LYS A 75 7.97 -13.35 17.37
C LYS A 75 7.18 -12.21 16.69
N SER A 76 6.12 -11.72 17.34
CA SER A 76 5.42 -10.53 16.84
C SER A 76 6.41 -9.36 16.77
N VAL A 77 6.70 -8.89 15.56
CA VAL A 77 7.62 -7.77 15.30
C VAL A 77 7.06 -6.46 15.88
N PHE A 78 5.74 -6.34 15.94
CA PHE A 78 5.05 -5.13 16.41
C PHE A 78 4.60 -5.23 17.87
N GLY A 79 5.22 -6.12 18.68
CA GLY A 79 4.73 -6.43 20.03
C GLY A 79 4.95 -5.32 21.09
N ASP A 80 5.92 -4.43 20.89
CA ASP A 80 6.26 -3.40 21.86
C ASP A 80 5.57 -2.08 21.54
N TRP A 81 4.48 -1.81 22.30
CA TRP A 81 3.71 -0.59 22.15
C TRP A 81 4.49 0.66 22.57
N GLN A 82 4.82 1.51 21.63
CA GLN A 82 5.28 2.88 21.90
C GLN A 82 4.09 3.82 22.20
N LYS A 83 2.99 3.62 21.48
CA LYS A 83 1.73 4.35 21.68
C LYS A 83 0.58 3.35 21.78
N LYS A 84 -0.03 3.25 22.98
CA LYS A 84 -1.23 2.43 23.16
C LYS A 84 -2.42 3.03 22.42
N PRO A 85 -3.29 2.21 21.82
CA PRO A 85 -4.52 2.70 21.21
C PRO A 85 -5.38 3.43 22.22
N MET A 86 -6.04 4.49 21.78
CA MET A 86 -7.12 5.11 22.53
C MET A 86 -8.30 4.13 22.67
N THR A 87 -9.23 4.36 23.61
CA THR A 87 -10.47 3.59 23.69
C THR A 87 -11.26 3.74 22.39
N THR A 88 -12.08 2.74 22.04
CA THR A 88 -12.87 2.76 20.80
C THR A 88 -13.68 4.04 20.63
N ASN A 89 -14.41 4.47 21.67
CA ASN A 89 -15.21 5.71 21.61
C ASN A 89 -14.32 6.95 21.39
N SER A 90 -13.16 7.01 22.04
CA SER A 90 -12.22 8.12 21.87
C SER A 90 -11.61 8.13 20.49
N ARG A 91 -11.27 6.95 19.91
CA ARG A 91 -10.76 6.84 18.53
C ARG A 91 -11.79 7.31 17.51
N GLN A 92 -13.05 6.89 17.64
CA GLN A 92 -14.13 7.29 16.76
C GLN A 92 -14.36 8.81 16.81
N GLY A 93 -14.35 9.40 18.02
CA GLY A 93 -14.42 10.85 18.18
C GLY A 93 -13.24 11.57 17.53
N ALA A 94 -12.03 11.09 17.75
CA ALA A 94 -10.82 11.63 17.11
C ALA A 94 -10.89 11.48 15.60
N ALA A 95 -11.29 10.32 15.08
CA ALA A 95 -11.42 10.07 13.65
C ALA A 95 -12.43 11.02 12.97
N ALA A 96 -13.57 11.25 13.62
CA ALA A 96 -14.59 12.18 13.15
C ALA A 96 -14.07 13.63 13.07
N ALA A 97 -13.22 14.04 14.01
CA ALA A 97 -12.62 15.37 14.03
C ALA A 97 -11.42 15.52 13.05
N ILE A 98 -10.61 14.47 12.91
CA ILE A 98 -9.41 14.45 12.08
C ILE A 98 -9.76 14.26 10.58
N GLY A 99 -10.73 13.41 10.27
CA GLY A 99 -11.09 13.06 8.88
C GLY A 99 -11.34 14.28 7.97
N PRO A 100 -12.16 15.27 8.37
CA PRO A 100 -12.35 16.48 7.59
C PRO A 100 -11.06 17.29 7.36
N LEU A 101 -10.15 17.32 8.33
CA LEU A 101 -8.84 18.00 8.21
C LEU A 101 -7.96 17.30 7.19
N ILE A 102 -7.81 15.96 7.30
CA ILE A 102 -7.07 15.16 6.31
C ILE A 102 -7.66 15.38 4.93
N ARG A 103 -8.99 15.29 4.80
CA ARG A 103 -9.65 15.46 3.51
C ARG A 103 -9.38 16.85 2.91
N GLY A 104 -9.42 17.90 3.71
CA GLY A 104 -9.07 19.24 3.25
C GLY A 104 -7.66 19.30 2.65
N LEU A 105 -6.68 18.74 3.36
CA LEU A 105 -5.27 18.75 2.95
C LEU A 105 -5.01 17.90 1.69
N VAL A 106 -5.54 16.68 1.59
CA VAL A 106 -5.31 15.81 0.42
C VAL A 106 -6.11 16.22 -0.82
N CYS A 107 -7.10 17.10 -0.67
CA CYS A 107 -7.95 17.56 -1.77
C CYS A 107 -7.49 18.88 -2.43
N GLU A 108 -6.29 19.35 -2.14
CA GLU A 108 -5.80 20.63 -2.66
C GLU A 108 -5.70 20.65 -4.20
N ARG A 109 -5.26 19.57 -4.84
CA ARG A 109 -5.19 19.44 -6.30
C ARG A 109 -6.45 18.82 -6.91
N GLN A 110 -7.04 17.83 -6.24
CA GLN A 110 -8.22 17.11 -6.71
C GLN A 110 -9.01 16.55 -5.52
N HIS A 111 -10.32 16.50 -5.63
CA HIS A 111 -11.14 15.91 -4.59
C HIS A 111 -10.84 14.42 -4.41
N MET A 112 -10.81 13.98 -3.16
CA MET A 112 -10.59 12.58 -2.77
C MET A 112 -11.66 12.14 -1.78
N VAL A 113 -11.99 10.86 -1.84
CA VAL A 113 -12.81 10.17 -0.82
C VAL A 113 -11.85 9.52 0.17
N LEU A 114 -12.18 9.64 1.47
CA LEU A 114 -11.43 9.02 2.55
C LEU A 114 -12.18 7.80 3.10
N ARG A 115 -11.39 6.80 3.49
CA ARG A 115 -11.79 5.69 4.33
C ARG A 115 -10.97 5.73 5.62
N TYR A 116 -11.63 5.57 6.77
CA TYR A 116 -11.01 5.38 8.08
C TYR A 116 -10.99 3.90 8.43
N ASP A 117 -9.90 3.45 9.06
CA ASP A 117 -9.70 2.08 9.50
C ASP A 117 -8.93 2.05 10.84
N ASP A 118 -9.49 1.35 11.82
CA ASP A 118 -8.90 1.13 13.14
C ASP A 118 -8.83 -0.37 13.49
N GLY A 119 -8.60 -1.20 12.48
CA GLY A 119 -8.35 -2.63 12.62
C GLY A 119 -7.20 -2.92 13.60
N GLU A 120 -7.23 -4.06 14.25
CA GLU A 120 -6.24 -4.42 15.27
C GLU A 120 -4.81 -4.41 14.73
N ASP A 121 -4.58 -4.94 13.54
CA ASP A 121 -3.29 -4.94 12.86
C ASP A 121 -2.77 -3.53 12.57
N VAL A 122 -3.66 -2.62 12.13
CA VAL A 122 -3.33 -1.20 11.93
C VAL A 122 -2.92 -0.55 13.24
N LEU A 123 -3.67 -0.78 14.33
CA LEU A 123 -3.38 -0.19 15.63
C LEU A 123 -2.06 -0.72 16.20
N VAL A 124 -1.81 -2.02 16.10
CA VAL A 124 -0.54 -2.64 16.53
C VAL A 124 0.62 -2.09 15.73
N PHE A 125 0.51 -2.04 14.41
CA PHE A 125 1.52 -1.49 13.52
C PHE A 125 1.85 -0.03 13.83
N THR A 126 0.82 0.82 13.88
CA THR A 126 1.00 2.25 14.12
C THR A 126 1.44 2.58 15.54
N GLY A 127 1.16 1.68 16.50
CA GLY A 127 1.59 1.82 17.90
C GLY A 127 3.04 1.40 18.15
N SER A 128 3.72 0.74 17.20
CA SER A 128 5.07 0.22 17.36
C SER A 128 6.15 1.13 16.76
N GLN A 129 7.38 1.04 17.30
CA GLN A 129 8.54 1.73 16.73
C GLN A 129 8.92 1.11 15.38
N GLU A 130 8.87 -0.23 15.30
CA GLU A 130 9.17 -1.00 14.11
C GLU A 130 8.22 -0.63 12.97
N GLY A 131 6.93 -0.44 13.25
CA GLY A 131 5.94 0.01 12.25
C GLY A 131 6.33 1.35 11.63
N LYS A 132 6.81 2.29 12.45
CA LYS A 132 7.30 3.58 11.95
C LYS A 132 8.51 3.42 11.03
N VAL A 133 9.49 2.60 11.44
CA VAL A 133 10.70 2.36 10.64
C VAL A 133 10.36 1.66 9.33
N LEU A 134 9.61 0.56 9.40
CA LEU A 134 9.29 -0.26 8.23
C LEU A 134 8.40 0.47 7.22
N SER A 135 7.45 1.28 7.68
CA SER A 135 6.62 2.11 6.78
C SER A 135 7.44 3.08 5.93
N GLY A 136 8.59 3.53 6.44
CA GLY A 136 9.52 4.41 5.74
C GLY A 136 10.35 3.72 4.65
N ILE A 137 10.45 2.37 4.66
CA ILE A 137 11.20 1.59 3.67
C ILE A 137 10.44 1.56 2.34
N GLY A 138 9.14 1.35 2.36
CA GLY A 138 8.28 1.29 1.18
C GLY A 138 7.53 -0.02 1.05
N PRO A 139 6.64 -0.18 0.05
CA PRO A 139 5.87 -1.39 -0.17
C PRO A 139 6.72 -2.51 -0.78
N ALA A 140 6.27 -3.75 -0.61
CA ALA A 140 7.00 -4.95 -1.03
C ALA A 140 7.12 -5.11 -2.56
N THR A 141 6.15 -4.59 -3.32
CA THR A 141 6.03 -4.81 -4.77
C THR A 141 5.65 -3.54 -5.53
N PRO A 142 5.92 -3.46 -6.85
CA PRO A 142 5.45 -2.37 -7.70
C PRO A 142 3.93 -2.17 -7.68
N ASP A 143 3.16 -3.27 -7.68
CA ASP A 143 1.70 -3.19 -7.67
C ASP A 143 1.17 -2.53 -6.40
N HIS A 144 1.75 -2.82 -5.24
CA HIS A 144 1.41 -2.12 -4.01
C HIS A 144 1.75 -0.63 -4.11
N LEU A 145 2.95 -0.30 -4.62
CA LEU A 145 3.43 1.07 -4.77
C LEU A 145 2.49 1.95 -5.60
N ILE A 146 2.00 1.44 -6.73
CA ILE A 146 1.08 2.17 -7.61
C ILE A 146 -0.19 2.61 -6.86
N HIS A 147 -0.67 1.78 -5.92
CA HIS A 147 -1.86 2.07 -5.13
C HIS A 147 -1.59 2.90 -3.88
N THR A 148 -0.52 2.59 -3.14
CA THR A 148 -0.25 3.18 -1.81
C THR A 148 0.75 4.32 -1.83
N LYS A 149 1.42 4.54 -2.97
CA LYS A 149 2.65 5.33 -3.12
C LYS A 149 3.84 4.71 -2.36
N ARG A 150 5.01 5.30 -2.54
CA ARG A 150 6.27 4.81 -1.99
C ARG A 150 6.27 4.78 -0.45
N LYS A 151 5.62 5.74 0.20
CA LYS A 151 5.53 5.83 1.66
C LYS A 151 4.14 6.30 2.10
N PRO A 152 3.68 5.93 3.28
CA PRO A 152 2.54 6.59 3.92
C PRO A 152 2.96 7.94 4.51
N LEU A 153 1.99 8.80 4.79
CA LEU A 153 2.19 9.92 5.70
C LEU A 153 2.05 9.41 7.15
N TRP A 154 3.14 9.42 7.89
CA TRP A 154 3.14 9.08 9.31
C TRP A 154 3.07 10.34 10.17
N ILE A 155 2.02 10.46 10.98
CA ILE A 155 1.82 11.62 11.86
C ILE A 155 2.44 11.30 13.23
N THR A 156 3.43 12.08 13.62
CA THR A 156 4.04 11.96 14.95
C THR A 156 3.41 12.98 15.90
N VAL A 157 2.74 12.48 16.94
CA VAL A 157 2.15 13.28 18.02
C VAL A 157 2.51 12.69 19.37
N GLU A 158 2.72 13.53 20.36
CA GLU A 158 2.97 13.09 21.74
C GLU A 158 1.66 12.64 22.40
N ASN A 159 0.61 13.45 22.26
CA ASN A 159 -0.70 13.15 22.81
C ASN A 159 -1.78 13.05 21.70
N PRO A 160 -2.19 11.83 21.30
CA PRO A 160 -3.21 11.65 20.28
C PRO A 160 -4.62 12.13 20.70
N SER A 161 -4.81 12.54 21.95
CA SER A 161 -6.05 13.19 22.40
C SER A 161 -6.02 14.72 22.26
N ASN A 162 -4.85 15.31 21.93
CA ASN A 162 -4.71 16.75 21.72
C ASN A 162 -4.96 17.10 20.25
N MET A 163 -6.15 17.59 19.95
CA MET A 163 -6.58 17.88 18.58
C MET A 163 -5.78 19.03 17.93
N ASP A 164 -5.31 20.00 18.70
CA ASP A 164 -4.50 21.10 18.14
C ASP A 164 -3.10 20.61 17.76
N GLU A 165 -2.53 19.71 18.56
CA GLU A 165 -1.27 19.03 18.23
C GLU A 165 -1.41 18.18 16.95
N ILE A 166 -2.47 17.37 16.85
CA ILE A 166 -2.75 16.58 15.65
C ILE A 166 -2.92 17.46 14.41
N LYS A 167 -3.69 18.55 14.52
CA LYS A 167 -3.91 19.48 13.42
C LYS A 167 -2.60 20.09 12.93
N THR A 168 -1.78 20.54 13.84
CA THR A 168 -0.47 21.11 13.51
C THR A 168 0.44 20.05 12.87
N ALA A 169 0.52 18.85 13.44
CA ALA A 169 1.32 17.76 12.91
C ALA A 169 0.83 17.31 11.52
N LEU A 170 -0.48 17.30 11.27
CA LEU A 170 -1.05 17.00 9.96
C LEU A 170 -0.66 18.05 8.91
N GLN A 171 -0.74 19.33 9.26
CA GLN A 171 -0.39 20.43 8.33
C GLN A 171 1.10 20.38 7.97
N LEU A 172 1.98 20.29 8.96
CA LEU A 172 3.43 20.22 8.74
C LEU A 172 3.82 18.92 8.00
N GLY A 173 3.33 17.77 8.48
CA GLY A 173 3.63 16.49 7.87
C GLY A 173 3.16 16.37 6.43
N MET A 174 2.03 17.00 6.07
CA MET A 174 1.55 17.03 4.69
C MET A 174 2.45 17.89 3.80
N GLN A 175 2.92 19.03 4.28
CA GLN A 175 3.85 19.88 3.55
C GLN A 175 5.19 19.18 3.31
N ASP A 176 5.73 18.52 4.35
CA ASP A 176 6.96 17.76 4.27
C ASP A 176 6.82 16.58 3.30
N TYR A 177 5.71 15.87 3.35
CA TYR A 177 5.41 14.74 2.46
C TYR A 177 5.39 15.18 0.99
N VAL A 178 4.66 16.25 0.66
CA VAL A 178 4.57 16.79 -0.69
C VAL A 178 5.93 17.29 -1.18
N SER A 179 6.70 17.91 -0.28
CA SER A 179 8.07 18.37 -0.57
C SER A 179 9.00 17.20 -0.85
N GLU A 180 8.98 16.13 -0.01
CA GLU A 180 9.79 14.92 -0.20
C GLU A 180 9.42 14.21 -1.51
N TYR A 181 8.12 14.03 -1.79
CA TYR A 181 7.67 13.43 -3.05
C TYR A 181 8.12 14.23 -4.27
N THR A 182 8.02 15.55 -4.20
CA THR A 182 8.44 16.45 -5.28
C THR A 182 9.96 16.38 -5.50
N ALA A 183 10.74 16.35 -4.44
CA ALA A 183 12.20 16.22 -4.53
C ALA A 183 12.60 14.86 -5.11
N TRP A 184 11.96 13.79 -4.65
CA TRP A 184 12.17 12.44 -5.18
C TRP A 184 11.82 12.36 -6.68
N TYR A 185 10.67 12.88 -7.09
CA TYR A 185 10.31 12.95 -8.52
C TYR A 185 11.37 13.69 -9.33
N LYS A 186 11.78 14.89 -8.89
CA LYS A 186 12.79 15.70 -9.59
C LYS A 186 14.16 15.03 -9.69
N ALA A 187 14.53 14.22 -8.70
CA ALA A 187 15.81 13.52 -8.66
C ALA A 187 15.88 12.34 -9.65
N HIS A 188 14.72 11.78 -10.06
CA HIS A 188 14.67 10.55 -10.87
C HIS A 188 14.05 10.76 -12.26
N THR A 189 13.34 11.87 -12.49
CA THR A 189 12.72 12.15 -13.79
C THR A 189 13.71 12.61 -14.84
N SER A 190 13.55 12.13 -16.08
CA SER A 190 14.17 12.70 -17.28
C SER A 190 13.30 13.79 -17.95
N GLY A 191 12.15 14.13 -17.37
CA GLY A 191 11.21 15.11 -17.92
C GLY A 191 10.18 14.55 -18.90
N GLU A 192 10.13 13.23 -19.08
CA GLU A 192 9.23 12.57 -20.04
C GLU A 192 7.76 12.61 -19.62
N HIS A 193 7.49 12.60 -18.31
CA HIS A 193 6.15 12.57 -17.76
C HIS A 193 5.96 13.65 -16.70
N PRO A 194 4.79 14.31 -16.67
CA PRO A 194 4.48 15.26 -15.61
C PRO A 194 4.34 14.56 -14.26
N MET A 195 4.69 15.28 -13.19
CA MET A 195 4.54 14.77 -11.83
C MET A 195 3.08 14.41 -11.53
N LEU A 196 2.86 13.18 -11.07
CA LEU A 196 1.58 12.72 -10.58
C LEU A 196 1.16 13.48 -9.31
N ASP A 197 -0.07 13.22 -8.84
CA ASP A 197 -0.56 13.82 -7.60
C ASP A 197 0.37 13.48 -6.42
N PRO A 198 0.98 14.48 -5.74
CA PRO A 198 1.98 14.24 -4.70
C PRO A 198 1.40 13.85 -3.34
N TYR A 199 0.09 13.95 -3.14
CA TYR A 199 -0.54 13.70 -1.84
C TYR A 199 -0.56 12.22 -1.46
N PRO A 200 -0.47 11.89 -0.14
CA PRO A 200 -0.43 10.50 0.33
C PRO A 200 -1.72 9.76 0.04
N ARG A 201 -1.59 8.45 -0.20
CA ARG A 201 -2.72 7.53 -0.29
C ARG A 201 -3.04 6.87 1.04
N VAL A 202 -2.06 6.80 1.93
CA VAL A 202 -2.16 6.23 3.27
C VAL A 202 -1.66 7.24 4.29
N ILE A 203 -2.44 7.51 5.31
CA ILE A 203 -2.11 8.40 6.43
C ILE A 203 -2.27 7.60 7.73
N LEU A 204 -1.20 7.54 8.53
CA LEU A 204 -1.11 6.79 9.75
C LEU A 204 -1.02 7.72 10.95
N VAL A 205 -1.93 7.56 11.91
CA VAL A 205 -1.95 8.34 13.16
C VAL A 205 -1.85 7.36 14.33
N PRO A 206 -0.69 7.25 14.98
CA PRO A 206 -0.47 6.36 16.10
C PRO A 206 -1.52 6.52 17.21
N GLY A 207 -2.08 5.39 17.66
CA GLY A 207 -3.11 5.35 18.70
C GLY A 207 -4.52 5.66 18.22
N VAL A 208 -4.69 6.15 16.98
CA VAL A 208 -5.99 6.47 16.39
C VAL A 208 -6.36 5.51 15.25
N GLY A 209 -5.49 5.34 14.25
CA GLY A 209 -5.76 4.46 13.13
C GLY A 209 -5.15 4.93 11.81
N MET A 210 -5.72 4.46 10.71
CA MET A 210 -5.31 4.71 9.34
C MET A 210 -6.42 5.41 8.56
N TRP A 211 -6.02 6.33 7.67
CA TRP A 211 -6.89 6.81 6.59
C TRP A 211 -6.29 6.44 5.25
N THR A 212 -7.16 6.03 4.34
CA THR A 212 -6.79 5.79 2.94
C THR A 212 -7.60 6.69 2.03
N THR A 213 -7.02 7.06 0.88
CA THR A 213 -7.61 7.99 -0.07
C THR A 213 -7.78 7.35 -1.44
N GLY A 214 -8.88 7.68 -2.11
CA GLY A 214 -9.17 7.20 -3.46
C GLY A 214 -10.07 8.18 -4.22
N LYS A 215 -10.19 7.99 -5.53
CA LYS A 215 -11.13 8.75 -6.37
C LYS A 215 -12.60 8.48 -6.01
N ASP A 216 -12.87 7.34 -5.41
CA ASP A 216 -14.18 6.87 -4.94
C ASP A 216 -13.99 5.96 -3.71
N ALA A 217 -15.09 5.51 -3.12
CA ALA A 217 -15.08 4.66 -1.93
C ALA A 217 -14.40 3.31 -2.19
N GLN A 218 -14.57 2.75 -3.40
CA GLN A 218 -13.95 1.48 -3.77
C GLN A 218 -12.42 1.63 -3.90
N ALA A 219 -11.95 2.68 -4.56
CA ALA A 219 -10.51 2.94 -4.67
C ALA A 219 -9.86 3.16 -3.30
N ALA A 220 -10.52 3.91 -2.40
CA ALA A 220 -10.03 4.09 -1.03
C ALA A 220 -9.98 2.76 -0.25
N ARG A 221 -10.97 1.87 -0.48
CA ARG A 221 -10.97 0.52 0.11
C ARG A 221 -9.84 -0.35 -0.43
N VAL A 222 -9.61 -0.36 -1.75
CA VAL A 222 -8.50 -1.12 -2.35
C VAL A 222 -7.16 -0.70 -1.75
N VAL A 223 -6.94 0.60 -1.56
CA VAL A 223 -5.72 1.10 -0.89
C VAL A 223 -5.62 0.56 0.54
N ALA A 224 -6.74 0.51 1.30
CA ALA A 224 -6.75 -0.05 2.64
C ALA A 224 -6.42 -1.54 2.64
N ASP A 225 -7.08 -2.34 1.79
CA ASP A 225 -6.87 -3.78 1.69
C ASP A 225 -5.41 -4.11 1.33
N ILE A 226 -4.81 -3.37 0.40
CA ILE A 226 -3.39 -3.49 0.02
C ILE A 226 -2.49 -3.10 1.19
N TYR A 227 -2.83 -2.06 1.96
CA TYR A 227 -1.97 -1.64 3.05
C TYR A 227 -2.02 -2.59 4.26
N HIS A 228 -3.17 -3.21 4.56
CA HIS A 228 -3.26 -4.33 5.50
C HIS A 228 -2.33 -5.48 5.09
N HIS A 229 -2.36 -5.84 3.81
CA HIS A 229 -1.44 -6.86 3.30
C HIS A 229 0.02 -6.42 3.43
N THR A 230 0.33 -5.15 3.14
CA THR A 230 1.69 -4.58 3.30
C THR A 230 2.16 -4.66 4.75
N ILE A 231 1.32 -4.35 5.74
CA ILE A 231 1.62 -4.50 7.17
C ILE A 231 1.98 -5.95 7.50
N ASN A 232 1.20 -6.92 7.01
CA ASN A 232 1.46 -8.34 7.23
C ASN A 232 2.78 -8.79 6.59
N VAL A 233 3.07 -8.34 5.37
CA VAL A 233 4.34 -8.66 4.69
C VAL A 233 5.53 -8.06 5.42
N MET A 234 5.44 -6.80 5.86
CA MET A 234 6.48 -6.14 6.64
C MET A 234 6.77 -6.92 7.94
N GLY A 235 5.74 -7.26 8.70
CA GLY A 235 5.88 -7.99 9.95
C GLY A 235 6.44 -9.40 9.76
N SER A 236 5.93 -10.15 8.80
CA SER A 236 6.35 -11.51 8.50
C SER A 236 7.79 -11.57 7.96
N SER A 237 8.15 -10.63 7.07
CA SER A 237 9.50 -10.53 6.53
C SER A 237 10.51 -10.15 7.62
N GLN A 238 10.22 -9.12 8.41
CA GLN A 238 11.10 -8.67 9.49
C GLN A 238 11.29 -9.71 10.61
N ALA A 239 10.33 -10.62 10.79
CA ALA A 239 10.44 -11.69 11.76
C ALA A 239 11.49 -12.76 11.39
N VAL A 240 11.81 -12.90 10.10
CA VAL A 240 12.73 -13.95 9.59
C VAL A 240 13.99 -13.37 8.93
N SER A 241 13.94 -12.12 8.44
CA SER A 241 15.05 -11.43 7.78
C SER A 241 14.75 -9.93 7.71
N ASP A 242 15.70 -9.12 7.31
CA ASP A 242 15.46 -7.70 7.10
C ASP A 242 14.46 -7.47 5.96
N TYR A 243 13.43 -6.67 6.24
CA TYR A 243 12.48 -6.25 5.22
C TYR A 243 13.12 -5.28 4.23
N THR A 244 12.91 -5.52 2.96
CA THR A 244 13.40 -4.68 1.86
C THR A 244 12.28 -4.27 0.92
N SER A 245 12.47 -3.16 0.22
CA SER A 245 11.57 -2.66 -0.81
C SER A 245 12.35 -2.31 -2.08
N LEU A 246 11.68 -1.74 -3.06
CA LEU A 246 12.29 -1.22 -4.28
C LEU A 246 13.28 -0.09 -3.96
N THR A 247 14.34 0.02 -4.77
CA THR A 247 15.21 1.20 -4.72
C THR A 247 14.40 2.46 -5.09
N PRO A 248 14.85 3.66 -4.71
CA PRO A 248 14.17 4.89 -5.10
C PRO A 248 14.00 5.05 -6.62
N GLN A 249 14.97 4.57 -7.42
CA GLN A 249 14.90 4.57 -8.87
C GLN A 249 13.90 3.55 -9.39
N ASP A 250 13.92 2.30 -8.89
CA ASP A 250 12.98 1.27 -9.32
C ASP A 250 11.53 1.65 -8.96
N ALA A 251 11.35 2.30 -7.80
CA ALA A 251 10.06 2.83 -7.40
C ALA A 251 9.56 3.92 -8.36
N TYR A 252 10.47 4.82 -8.82
CA TYR A 252 10.14 5.80 -9.85
C TYR A 252 9.79 5.13 -11.18
N ASP A 253 10.60 4.20 -11.63
CA ASP A 253 10.39 3.46 -12.88
C ASP A 253 9.08 2.65 -12.88
N ALA A 254 8.62 2.22 -11.71
CA ALA A 254 7.33 1.55 -11.55
C ALA A 254 6.16 2.54 -11.55
N GLU A 255 6.20 3.62 -10.75
CA GLU A 255 5.11 4.61 -10.65
C GLU A 255 4.92 5.40 -11.94
N TYR A 256 6.02 5.69 -12.66
CA TYR A 256 6.01 6.43 -13.93
C TYR A 256 6.18 5.53 -15.15
N TRP A 257 5.89 4.23 -15.02
CA TRP A 257 5.97 3.33 -16.16
C TRP A 257 4.95 3.71 -17.25
N PRO A 258 5.41 3.90 -18.52
CA PRO A 258 4.52 4.37 -19.59
C PRO A 258 3.26 3.54 -19.79
N LEU A 259 3.29 2.21 -19.55
CA LEU A 259 2.11 1.36 -19.66
C LEU A 259 1.12 1.62 -18.51
N GLU A 260 1.57 1.88 -17.30
CA GLU A 260 0.69 2.25 -16.18
C GLU A 260 0.08 3.64 -16.41
N LEU A 261 0.89 4.60 -16.86
CA LEU A 261 0.39 5.93 -17.21
C LEU A 261 -0.64 5.87 -18.36
N TYR A 262 -0.41 5.00 -19.36
CA TYR A 262 -1.35 4.79 -20.45
C TYR A 262 -2.69 4.23 -19.96
N LYS A 263 -2.69 3.28 -19.02
CA LYS A 263 -3.93 2.77 -18.41
C LYS A 263 -4.78 3.88 -17.79
N LEU A 264 -4.15 4.90 -17.20
CA LEU A 264 -4.88 6.05 -16.65
C LEU A 264 -5.62 6.85 -17.73
N THR A 265 -5.10 6.89 -18.95
CA THR A 265 -5.76 7.59 -20.08
C THR A 265 -6.94 6.83 -20.65
N LEU A 266 -7.05 5.52 -20.39
CA LEU A 266 -8.17 4.69 -20.85
C LEU A 266 -9.40 4.82 -19.94
N ALA A 267 -9.28 5.45 -18.79
CA ALA A 267 -10.39 5.67 -17.89
C ALA A 267 -11.44 6.57 -18.58
N PRO A 268 -12.74 6.24 -18.48
CA PRO A 268 -13.79 7.12 -19.01
C PRO A 268 -13.74 8.48 -18.30
N PRO A 269 -14.20 9.55 -18.96
CA PRO A 269 -14.31 10.86 -18.33
C PRO A 269 -15.09 10.80 -17.03
N GLU A 270 -14.59 11.49 -16.01
CA GLU A 270 -15.27 11.53 -14.71
C GLU A 270 -16.63 12.25 -14.86
N LYS A 271 -17.65 11.72 -14.16
CA LYS A 271 -18.96 12.35 -14.10
C LYS A 271 -18.91 13.59 -13.19
N ASP A 272 -19.93 14.46 -13.29
CA ASP A 272 -20.01 15.75 -12.56
C ASP A 272 -19.88 15.63 -11.03
N LEU A 273 -20.34 14.49 -10.47
CA LEU A 273 -20.27 14.20 -9.04
C LEU A 273 -19.14 13.24 -8.66
N ALA A 274 -18.25 12.91 -9.59
CA ALA A 274 -17.07 12.11 -9.26
C ALA A 274 -16.27 12.74 -8.13
N ARG A 275 -15.68 11.92 -7.28
CA ARG A 275 -14.85 12.34 -6.13
C ARG A 275 -15.59 13.14 -5.05
N LYS A 276 -16.93 13.22 -5.13
CA LYS A 276 -17.76 13.94 -4.14
C LYS A 276 -18.45 12.96 -3.21
N VAL A 277 -18.66 13.39 -1.98
CA VAL A 277 -19.50 12.71 -1.00
C VAL A 277 -20.81 13.48 -0.93
N VAL A 278 -21.92 12.81 -1.21
CA VAL A 278 -23.27 13.40 -1.24
C VAL A 278 -24.08 12.85 -0.08
N LEU A 279 -24.64 13.75 0.74
CA LEU A 279 -25.61 13.41 1.78
C LEU A 279 -27.02 13.72 1.26
N VAL A 280 -27.87 12.70 1.18
CA VAL A 280 -29.26 12.85 0.78
C VAL A 280 -30.16 12.65 1.98
N THR A 281 -30.85 13.71 2.42
CA THR A 281 -31.89 13.60 3.49
C THR A 281 -33.20 13.12 2.87
N GLY A 282 -34.01 12.36 3.64
CA GLY A 282 -35.28 11.81 3.17
C GLY A 282 -35.12 10.75 2.08
N ALA A 283 -33.99 10.06 2.00
CA ALA A 283 -33.68 9.09 0.94
C ALA A 283 -34.48 7.78 1.01
N ALA A 284 -35.28 7.55 2.05
CA ALA A 284 -36.08 6.34 2.20
C ALA A 284 -37.29 6.27 1.24
N SER A 285 -37.80 7.41 0.76
CA SER A 285 -38.99 7.46 -0.11
C SER A 285 -39.02 8.72 -0.99
N GLY A 286 -39.96 8.78 -1.93
CA GLY A 286 -40.27 9.96 -2.73
C GLY A 286 -39.06 10.55 -3.49
N ILE A 287 -38.96 11.87 -3.50
CA ILE A 287 -37.93 12.62 -4.23
C ILE A 287 -36.50 12.28 -3.74
N GLY A 288 -36.31 12.22 -2.42
CA GLY A 288 -34.99 11.91 -1.84
C GLY A 288 -34.47 10.54 -2.27
N LYS A 289 -35.36 9.52 -2.31
CA LYS A 289 -35.03 8.20 -2.82
C LYS A 289 -34.62 8.25 -4.29
N GLY A 290 -35.42 8.93 -5.15
CA GLY A 290 -35.11 9.08 -6.58
C GLY A 290 -33.78 9.79 -6.82
N ILE A 291 -33.42 10.78 -6.00
CA ILE A 291 -32.11 11.43 -6.06
C ILE A 291 -31.01 10.43 -5.69
N ALA A 292 -31.15 9.71 -4.59
CA ALA A 292 -30.13 8.77 -4.12
C ALA A 292 -29.88 7.60 -5.12
N GLU A 293 -30.96 7.14 -5.79
CA GLU A 293 -30.86 6.09 -6.81
C GLU A 293 -30.20 6.59 -8.12
N LYS A 294 -30.24 7.89 -8.38
CA LYS A 294 -29.69 8.49 -9.60
C LYS A 294 -28.20 8.85 -9.46
N LEU A 295 -27.74 9.11 -8.24
CA LEU A 295 -26.34 9.44 -7.93
C LEU A 295 -25.42 8.21 -8.00
#